data_76444320bf207264a63cebef078500af
#
_entry.id   76444320bf207264a63cebef078500af
#
_cell.length_a   1.000
_cell.length_b   1.000
_cell.length_c   1.000
_cell.angle_alpha   90.00
_cell.angle_beta   90.00
_cell.angle_gamma   90.00
#
_symmetry.space_group_name_H-M   'P 1'
#
loop_
_entity.id
_entity.type
_entity.pdbx_description
1 polymer ?
#
loop_
_entity_poly.entity_id
_entity_poly.type
_entity_poly.pdbx_seq_one_letter_code
_entity_poly.pdbx_strand_id
1 'polypeptide(L)'
;ASTYMELAESYGATVQGIDTLEETIQLLTAGRIDATLNANVSFYDYLNVHPDADFKLVAQTEDASHVAIPIVKSDDSSFLDALNSAIDELRADGTLKELSEKYFGQDISSEN
;
A
#
# COMPACT_ATOMS: atom_id res chain seq x y z
N ALA A 1 12.94 -10.04 6.32
CA ALA A 1 11.89 -9.60 7.27
C ALA A 1 11.31 -8.30 6.78
N SER A 2 10.00 -8.16 6.78
CA SER A 2 9.32 -6.92 6.46
C SER A 2 8.82 -6.25 7.75
N THR A 3 8.59 -4.95 7.72
CA THR A 3 8.00 -4.21 8.85
C THR A 3 6.64 -4.78 9.26
N TYR A 4 5.91 -5.39 8.33
CA TYR A 4 4.63 -6.05 8.62
C TYR A 4 4.79 -7.34 9.44
N MET A 5 5.88 -8.10 9.25
CA MET A 5 6.20 -9.27 10.08
C MET A 5 6.47 -8.84 11.52
N GLU A 6 7.33 -7.84 11.71
CA GLU A 6 7.65 -7.30 13.02
C GLU A 6 6.39 -6.75 13.74
N LEU A 7 5.53 -6.07 12.99
CA LEU A 7 4.26 -5.57 13.52
C LEU A 7 3.35 -6.70 13.99
N ALA A 8 3.16 -7.75 13.19
CA ALA A 8 2.34 -8.91 13.56
C ALA A 8 2.89 -9.63 14.78
N GLU A 9 4.21 -9.83 14.86
CA GLU A 9 4.88 -10.43 16.02
C GLU A 9 4.68 -9.59 17.29
N SER A 10 4.69 -8.26 17.17
CA SER A 10 4.46 -7.35 18.32
C SER A 10 3.08 -7.52 18.94
N TYR A 11 2.09 -7.98 18.16
CA TYR A 11 0.75 -8.33 18.62
C TYR A 11 0.61 -9.79 19.07
N GLY A 12 1.72 -10.54 19.11
CA GLY A 12 1.74 -11.93 19.58
C GLY A 12 1.36 -12.97 18.53
N ALA A 13 1.32 -12.61 17.25
CA ALA A 13 1.06 -13.56 16.18
C ALA A 13 2.27 -14.48 15.91
N THR A 14 2.00 -15.72 15.51
CA THR A 14 3.01 -16.58 14.91
C THR A 14 3.09 -16.26 13.42
N VAL A 15 4.23 -15.76 12.97
CA VAL A 15 4.39 -15.20 11.63
C VAL A 15 5.10 -16.16 10.71
N GLN A 16 4.56 -16.32 9.50
CA GLN A 16 5.18 -17.03 8.39
C GLN A 16 5.43 -16.05 7.24
N GLY A 17 6.68 -15.92 6.82
CA GLY A 17 7.05 -15.13 5.65
C GLY A 17 6.63 -15.83 4.36
N ILE A 18 5.95 -15.11 3.48
CA ILE A 18 5.52 -15.56 2.15
C ILE A 18 6.06 -14.57 1.12
N ASP A 19 6.53 -15.06 -0.02
CA ASP A 19 7.25 -14.23 -0.99
C ASP A 19 6.32 -13.34 -1.82
N THR A 20 5.09 -13.79 -2.09
CA THR A 20 4.15 -13.05 -2.94
C THR A 20 2.78 -12.85 -2.30
N LEU A 21 2.10 -11.77 -2.68
CA LEU A 21 0.73 -11.50 -2.24
C LEU A 21 -0.23 -12.59 -2.74
N GLU A 22 -0.06 -13.06 -3.96
CA GLU A 22 -0.89 -14.13 -4.56
C GLU A 22 -0.83 -15.41 -3.73
N GLU A 23 0.36 -15.89 -3.36
CA GLU A 23 0.52 -17.06 -2.49
C GLU A 23 -0.10 -16.84 -1.12
N THR A 24 0.06 -15.64 -0.56
CA THR A 24 -0.52 -15.28 0.73
C THR A 24 -2.05 -15.39 0.70
N ILE A 25 -2.68 -14.85 -0.34
CA ILE A 25 -4.14 -14.91 -0.50
C ILE A 25 -4.60 -16.33 -0.73
N GLN A 26 -3.87 -17.14 -1.49
CA GLN A 26 -4.17 -18.56 -1.67
C GLN A 26 -4.13 -19.33 -0.35
N LEU A 27 -3.13 -19.08 0.50
CA LEU A 27 -3.04 -19.69 1.83
C LEU A 27 -4.19 -19.25 2.76
N LEU A 28 -4.55 -17.98 2.71
CA LEU A 28 -5.65 -17.42 3.48
C LEU A 28 -6.99 -18.06 3.09
N THR A 29 -7.29 -18.09 1.79
CA THR A 29 -8.55 -18.68 1.29
C THR A 29 -8.61 -20.19 1.45
N ALA A 30 -7.46 -20.86 1.48
CA ALA A 30 -7.36 -22.31 1.81
C ALA A 30 -7.44 -22.60 3.31
N GLY A 31 -7.55 -21.58 4.18
CA GLY A 31 -7.58 -21.73 5.63
C GLY A 31 -6.28 -22.22 6.25
N ARG A 32 -5.14 -22.01 5.58
CA ARG A 32 -3.82 -22.40 6.07
C ARG A 32 -3.15 -21.32 6.92
N ILE A 33 -3.58 -20.10 6.79
CA ILE A 33 -3.26 -18.95 7.64
C ILE A 33 -4.57 -18.25 8.02
N ASP A 34 -4.58 -17.58 9.16
CA ASP A 34 -5.78 -16.94 9.71
C ASP A 34 -5.95 -15.51 9.22
N ALA A 35 -4.82 -14.82 8.99
CA ALA A 35 -4.78 -13.42 8.56
C ALA A 35 -3.46 -13.09 7.86
N THR A 36 -3.42 -11.95 7.21
CA THR A 36 -2.21 -11.40 6.60
C THR A 36 -2.15 -9.88 6.78
N LEU A 37 -0.94 -9.33 6.85
CA LEU A 37 -0.66 -7.90 6.88
C LEU A 37 0.11 -7.52 5.62
N ASN A 38 -0.36 -6.47 4.95
CA ASN A 38 0.34 -5.85 3.84
C ASN A 38 -0.16 -4.41 3.69
N ALA A 39 0.43 -3.63 2.76
CA ALA A 39 -0.10 -2.33 2.41
C ALA A 39 -1.55 -2.45 1.92
N ASN A 40 -2.44 -1.59 2.41
CA ASN A 40 -3.84 -1.60 2.02
C ASN A 40 -4.02 -1.46 0.50
N VAL A 41 -3.19 -0.65 -0.16
CA VAL A 41 -3.19 -0.46 -1.61
C VAL A 41 -2.99 -1.76 -2.39
N SER A 42 -2.18 -2.69 -1.87
CA SER A 42 -1.96 -3.99 -2.48
C SER A 42 -3.22 -4.84 -2.47
N PHE A 43 -4.01 -4.80 -1.39
CA PHE A 43 -5.28 -5.48 -1.30
C PHE A 43 -6.36 -4.83 -2.17
N TYR A 44 -6.39 -3.51 -2.26
CA TYR A 44 -7.35 -2.80 -3.11
C TYR A 44 -7.10 -3.09 -4.59
N ASP A 45 -5.84 -3.06 -5.03
CA ASP A 45 -5.46 -3.42 -6.40
C ASP A 45 -5.86 -4.88 -6.71
N TYR A 46 -5.56 -5.80 -5.78
CA TYR A 46 -5.93 -7.21 -5.94
C TYR A 46 -7.45 -7.39 -6.07
N LEU A 47 -8.24 -6.76 -5.19
CA LEU A 47 -9.71 -6.84 -5.23
C LEU A 47 -10.31 -6.16 -6.47
N ASN A 48 -9.66 -5.13 -7.00
CA ASN A 48 -10.07 -4.47 -8.23
C ASN A 48 -9.92 -5.40 -9.45
N VAL A 49 -8.89 -6.24 -9.46
CA VAL A 49 -8.64 -7.25 -10.50
C VAL A 49 -9.42 -8.54 -10.25
N HIS A 50 -9.63 -8.90 -8.98
CA HIS A 50 -10.31 -10.12 -8.53
C HIS A 50 -11.50 -9.79 -7.60
N PRO A 51 -12.59 -9.25 -8.14
CA PRO A 51 -13.72 -8.77 -7.32
C PRO A 51 -14.45 -9.89 -6.55
N ASP A 52 -14.28 -11.14 -6.98
CA ASP A 52 -14.89 -12.32 -6.33
C ASP A 52 -13.95 -13.00 -5.31
N ALA A 53 -12.80 -12.38 -4.98
CA ALA A 53 -11.87 -12.94 -4.01
C ALA A 53 -12.50 -13.03 -2.62
N ASP A 54 -12.40 -14.21 -2.00
CA ASP A 54 -13.03 -14.53 -0.72
C ASP A 54 -12.15 -14.11 0.46
N PHE A 55 -11.90 -12.83 0.60
CA PHE A 55 -11.29 -12.21 1.78
C PHE A 55 -11.78 -10.77 1.95
N LYS A 56 -11.56 -10.20 3.12
CA LYS A 56 -11.90 -8.81 3.43
C LYS A 56 -10.83 -8.13 4.27
N LEU A 57 -10.69 -6.83 4.13
CA LEU A 57 -9.93 -6.02 5.06
C LEU A 57 -10.73 -5.85 6.34
N VAL A 58 -10.14 -6.19 7.49
CA VAL A 58 -10.81 -6.15 8.80
C VAL A 58 -10.32 -5.01 9.67
N ALA A 59 -9.10 -4.52 9.44
CA ALA A 59 -8.51 -3.41 10.18
C ALA A 59 -7.44 -2.71 9.35
N GLN A 60 -7.16 -1.47 9.71
CA GLN A 60 -6.02 -0.68 9.21
C GLN A 60 -5.31 -0.05 10.41
N THR A 61 -4.01 0.18 10.29
CA THR A 61 -3.26 0.93 11.29
C THR A 61 -3.68 2.39 11.31
N GLU A 62 -3.61 3.04 12.47
CA GLU A 62 -3.97 4.45 12.61
C GLU A 62 -3.00 5.37 11.86
N ASP A 63 -1.71 4.99 11.84
CA ASP A 63 -0.67 5.75 11.16
C ASP A 63 -0.55 5.33 9.69
N ALA A 64 -0.78 6.28 8.80
CA ALA A 64 -0.54 6.08 7.38
C ALA A 64 0.96 6.09 7.07
N SER A 65 1.42 5.12 6.27
CA SER A 65 2.77 5.14 5.70
C SER A 65 2.78 6.00 4.45
N HIS A 66 3.78 6.87 4.34
CA HIS A 66 4.02 7.64 3.13
C HIS A 66 5.01 6.93 2.23
N VAL A 67 4.76 6.99 0.93
CA VAL A 67 5.70 6.57 -0.10
C VAL A 67 6.34 7.80 -0.74
N ALA A 68 7.55 7.65 -1.26
CA ALA A 68 8.28 8.75 -1.86
C ALA A 68 9.03 8.28 -3.11
N ILE A 69 9.38 9.23 -3.96
CA ILE A 69 10.26 9.01 -5.11
C ILE A 69 11.70 9.23 -4.62
N PRO A 70 12.54 8.19 -4.55
CA PRO A 70 13.92 8.36 -4.14
C PRO A 70 14.73 9.04 -5.25
N ILE A 71 15.52 10.04 -4.88
CA ILE A 71 16.44 10.74 -5.77
C ILE A 71 17.83 10.77 -5.18
N VAL A 72 18.84 11.00 -6.01
CA VAL A 72 20.21 11.16 -5.55
C VAL A 72 20.33 12.43 -4.70
N LYS A 73 20.98 12.32 -3.54
CA LYS A 73 21.26 13.47 -2.69
C LYS A 73 22.19 14.46 -3.42
N SER A 74 21.82 15.72 -3.46
CA SER A 74 22.56 16.80 -4.10
C SER A 74 22.46 18.08 -3.27
N ASP A 75 23.48 18.92 -3.33
CA ASP A 75 23.45 20.27 -2.78
C ASP A 75 22.61 21.22 -3.65
N ASP A 76 22.39 20.87 -4.92
CA ASP A 76 21.48 21.56 -5.84
C ASP A 76 20.06 20.97 -5.66
N SER A 77 19.16 21.77 -5.12
CA SER A 77 17.76 21.37 -4.87
C SER A 77 16.83 21.55 -6.07
N SER A 78 17.30 22.04 -7.20
CA SER A 78 16.44 22.42 -8.33
C SER A 78 15.59 21.29 -8.87
N PHE A 79 16.15 20.08 -8.96
CA PHE A 79 15.39 18.90 -9.38
C PHE A 79 14.35 18.46 -8.33
N LEU A 80 14.72 18.46 -7.06
CA LEU A 80 13.80 18.16 -5.96
C LEU A 80 12.63 19.14 -5.91
N ASP A 81 12.92 20.43 -6.04
CA ASP A 81 11.91 21.48 -6.02
C ASP A 81 10.96 21.37 -7.22
N ALA A 82 11.49 21.09 -8.41
CA ALA A 82 10.69 20.86 -9.60
C ALA A 82 9.80 19.60 -9.48
N LEU A 83 10.33 18.52 -8.91
CA LEU A 83 9.59 17.28 -8.69
C LEU A 83 8.44 17.48 -7.68
N ASN A 84 8.72 18.13 -6.56
CA ASN A 84 7.69 18.43 -5.56
C ASN A 84 6.62 19.37 -6.13
N SER A 85 7.00 20.38 -6.89
CA SER A 85 6.07 21.28 -7.58
C SER A 85 5.15 20.54 -8.56
N ALA A 86 5.71 19.60 -9.33
CA ALA A 86 4.92 18.78 -10.25
C ALA A 86 3.93 17.87 -9.52
N ILE A 87 4.32 17.27 -8.40
CA ILE A 87 3.42 16.47 -7.56
C ILE A 87 2.29 17.33 -7.00
N ASP A 88 2.59 18.53 -6.52
CA ASP A 88 1.59 19.47 -6.00
C ASP A 88 0.59 19.91 -7.08
N GLU A 89 1.06 20.16 -8.31
CA GLU A 89 0.20 20.49 -9.45
C GLU A 89 -0.72 19.32 -9.81
N LEU A 90 -0.21 18.08 -9.87
CA LEU A 90 -1.00 16.88 -10.15
C LEU A 90 -2.02 16.57 -9.04
N ARG A 91 -1.70 16.94 -7.81
CA ARG A 91 -2.64 16.87 -6.69
C ARG A 91 -3.75 17.91 -6.83
N ALA A 92 -3.38 19.15 -7.14
CA ALA A 92 -4.30 20.29 -7.23
C ALA A 92 -5.27 20.16 -8.42
N ASP A 93 -4.83 19.63 -9.56
CA ASP A 93 -5.67 19.44 -10.75
C ASP A 93 -6.53 18.16 -10.72
N GLY A 94 -6.38 17.32 -9.70
CA GLY A 94 -7.17 16.10 -9.51
C GLY A 94 -6.61 14.87 -10.21
N THR A 95 -5.49 14.96 -10.91
CA THR A 95 -4.89 13.83 -11.64
C THR A 95 -4.52 12.68 -10.70
N LEU A 96 -3.90 12.97 -9.52
CA LEU A 96 -3.54 11.93 -8.56
C LEU A 96 -4.77 11.20 -8.02
N LYS A 97 -5.85 11.93 -7.76
CA LYS A 97 -7.11 11.35 -7.33
C LYS A 97 -7.72 10.44 -8.41
N GLU A 98 -7.77 10.90 -9.66
CA GLU A 98 -8.29 10.12 -10.79
C GLU A 98 -7.52 8.82 -10.99
N LEU A 99 -6.18 8.88 -10.96
CA LEU A 99 -5.33 7.71 -11.06
C LEU A 99 -5.52 6.75 -9.88
N SER A 100 -5.64 7.30 -8.68
CA SER A 100 -5.88 6.54 -7.46
C SER A 100 -7.20 5.76 -7.53
N GLU A 101 -8.28 6.42 -7.88
CA GLU A 101 -9.59 5.79 -8.05
C GLU A 101 -9.60 4.75 -9.17
N LYS A 102 -8.89 5.01 -10.28
CA LYS A 102 -8.79 4.09 -11.41
C LYS A 102 -8.10 2.78 -11.05
N TYR A 103 -6.99 2.83 -10.34
CA TYR A 103 -6.16 1.66 -10.05
C TYR A 103 -6.50 0.96 -8.73
N PHE A 104 -6.98 1.69 -7.74
CA PHE A 104 -7.23 1.17 -6.38
C PHE A 104 -8.72 1.19 -5.99
N GLY A 105 -9.58 1.75 -6.82
CA GLY A 105 -11.01 1.87 -6.53
C GLY A 105 -11.35 2.93 -5.47
N GLN A 106 -10.36 3.68 -4.99
CA GLN A 106 -10.52 4.74 -4.00
C GLN A 106 -9.36 5.73 -4.03
N ASP A 107 -9.57 6.91 -3.46
CA ASP A 107 -8.53 7.92 -3.35
C ASP A 107 -7.55 7.60 -2.21
N ILE A 108 -6.33 7.19 -2.58
CA ILE A 108 -5.21 6.98 -1.66
C ILE A 108 -4.17 8.12 -1.74
N SER A 109 -4.44 9.16 -2.53
CA SER A 109 -3.51 10.27 -2.79
C SER A 109 -3.74 11.45 -1.84
N SER A 110 -4.87 11.49 -1.15
CA SER A 110 -5.20 12.55 -0.20
C SER A 110 -4.40 12.40 1.10
N GLU A 111 -3.91 13.51 1.61
CA GLU A 111 -3.36 13.57 2.97
C GLU A 111 -4.55 13.58 3.97
N ASN A 112 -4.60 12.55 4.78
CA ASN A 112 -5.52 12.46 5.90
C ASN A 112 -4.79 12.73 7.21
#